data_1abfdbc46ef1c993fc24b80f68b5eecc
#
_entry.id   1abfdbc46ef1c993fc24b80f68b5eecc
#
_cell.length_a   1.000
_cell.length_b   1.000
_cell.length_c   1.000
_cell.angle_alpha   90.00
_cell.angle_beta   90.00
_cell.angle_gamma   90.00
#
_symmetry.space_group_name_H-M   'P 1'
#
loop_
_entity.id
_entity.type
_entity.pdbx_description
1 polymer ?
#
loop_
_entity_poly.entity_id
_entity_poly.type
_entity_poly.pdbx_seq_one_letter_code
_entity_poly.pdbx_strand_id
1 'polypeptide(L)'
;MKRIWFAVVALSAVLLFGGNQTSHAQQGMIDLSQWTPPDIGVVGDDPFGKLVKYGHELFTNTANEIGPAVADVSKRLAGNNLACQNCHLHAGTQPYAMPLTGVWGQFPQYRAREGMVEILEERINGCMERSVNGRALALQSREMRAFSSYLRWLSTGVPDGAKLLGAGTLQDQGAGTAG
;
A
#
# COMPACT_ATOMS: atom_id res chain seq x y z
N MET A 1 -15.60 14.13 85.28
CA MET A 1 -15.39 14.82 84.00
C MET A 1 -14.62 13.87 83.09
N LYS A 2 -15.31 13.13 82.21
CA LYS A 2 -14.69 12.15 81.24
C LYS A 2 -14.67 12.79 79.88
N ARG A 3 -13.47 13.05 79.38
CA ARG A 3 -13.25 13.56 77.99
C ARG A 3 -13.27 12.39 77.01
N ILE A 4 -14.26 12.35 76.16
CA ILE A 4 -14.38 11.39 75.08
C ILE A 4 -13.64 11.96 73.87
N TRP A 5 -12.61 11.29 73.43
CA TRP A 5 -11.86 11.61 72.22
C TRP A 5 -12.53 10.85 71.03
N PHE A 6 -13.12 11.60 70.10
CA PHE A 6 -13.57 11.06 68.85
C PHE A 6 -12.38 11.02 67.87
N ALA A 7 -11.91 9.82 67.58
CA ALA A 7 -10.97 9.61 66.50
C ALA A 7 -11.73 9.64 65.16
N VAL A 8 -11.49 10.67 64.38
CA VAL A 8 -11.99 10.73 62.98
C VAL A 8 -11.03 9.90 62.13
N VAL A 9 -11.51 8.72 61.70
CA VAL A 9 -10.79 7.92 60.68
C VAL A 9 -11.16 8.47 59.34
N ALA A 10 -10.25 9.23 58.72
CA ALA A 10 -10.40 9.67 57.35
C ALA A 10 -10.08 8.47 56.40
N LEU A 11 -11.16 7.92 55.84
CA LEU A 11 -11.05 6.87 54.80
C LEU A 11 -10.69 7.55 53.47
N SER A 12 -9.40 7.55 53.17
CA SER A 12 -8.93 8.02 51.85
C SER A 12 -9.26 6.96 50.81
N ALA A 13 -10.36 7.15 50.08
CA ALA A 13 -10.67 6.36 48.88
C ALA A 13 -9.73 6.78 47.75
N VAL A 14 -8.68 6.03 47.57
CA VAL A 14 -7.81 6.11 46.37
C VAL A 14 -8.62 5.52 45.22
N LEU A 15 -9.29 6.38 44.45
CA LEU A 15 -9.84 6.02 43.15
C LEU A 15 -8.67 5.71 42.21
N LEU A 16 -8.34 4.45 42.12
CA LEU A 16 -7.51 3.94 41.01
C LEU A 16 -8.28 4.14 39.70
N PHE A 17 -8.12 5.30 39.10
CA PHE A 17 -8.39 5.44 37.68
C PHE A 17 -7.39 4.55 36.96
N GLY A 18 -7.72 3.27 36.82
CA GLY A 18 -7.12 2.40 35.85
C GLY A 18 -7.44 2.97 34.48
N GLY A 19 -6.62 3.92 34.04
CA GLY A 19 -6.63 4.35 32.67
C GLY A 19 -6.41 3.11 31.83
N ASN A 20 -7.46 2.67 31.12
CA ASN A 20 -7.35 1.76 30.02
C ASN A 20 -6.50 2.52 28.98
N GLN A 21 -5.19 2.45 29.14
CA GLN A 21 -4.25 2.70 28.06
C GLN A 21 -4.63 1.64 27.02
N THR A 22 -5.55 2.00 26.11
CA THR A 22 -5.61 1.31 24.85
C THR A 22 -4.22 1.42 24.29
N SER A 23 -3.42 0.39 24.54
CA SER A 23 -2.19 0.17 23.84
C SER A 23 -2.55 0.36 22.37
N HIS A 24 -2.07 1.44 21.75
CA HIS A 24 -1.96 1.49 20.30
C HIS A 24 -1.21 0.20 19.98
N ALA A 25 -1.99 -0.79 19.51
CA ALA A 25 -1.47 -2.10 19.22
C ALA A 25 -0.20 -1.84 18.42
N GLN A 26 0.94 -2.33 18.91
CA GLN A 26 2.13 -2.43 18.09
C GLN A 26 1.66 -3.13 16.83
N GLN A 27 1.42 -2.35 15.77
CA GLN A 27 1.12 -2.92 14.47
C GLN A 27 2.35 -3.73 14.14
N GLY A 28 2.25 -5.04 14.37
CA GLY A 28 3.35 -5.95 14.17
C GLY A 28 3.85 -5.79 12.74
N MET A 29 5.16 -5.86 12.57
CA MET A 29 5.75 -5.89 11.24
C MET A 29 5.23 -7.13 10.51
N ILE A 30 4.65 -6.96 9.34
CA ILE A 30 4.20 -8.06 8.49
C ILE A 30 5.39 -8.49 7.64
N ASP A 31 5.77 -9.75 7.76
CA ASP A 31 6.80 -10.35 6.91
C ASP A 31 6.17 -10.82 5.59
N LEU A 32 6.48 -10.12 4.51
CA LEU A 32 5.95 -10.44 3.18
C LEU A 32 6.44 -11.80 2.65
N SER A 33 7.54 -12.35 3.19
CA SER A 33 7.98 -13.70 2.81
C SER A 33 7.09 -14.80 3.37
N GLN A 34 6.31 -14.49 4.42
CA GLN A 34 5.35 -15.39 5.06
C GLN A 34 3.89 -15.05 4.68
N TRP A 35 3.69 -13.98 3.93
CA TRP A 35 2.37 -13.52 3.53
C TRP A 35 1.95 -14.17 2.21
N THR A 36 0.72 -14.66 2.18
CA THR A 36 0.15 -15.25 0.96
C THR A 36 -0.61 -14.17 0.18
N PRO A 37 -0.21 -13.84 -1.05
CA PRO A 37 -0.94 -12.90 -1.88
C PRO A 37 -2.37 -13.39 -2.15
N PRO A 38 -3.34 -12.48 -2.32
CA PRO A 38 -4.66 -12.87 -2.77
C PRO A 38 -4.57 -13.49 -4.18
N ASP A 39 -5.35 -14.53 -4.43
CA ASP A 39 -5.35 -15.24 -5.71
C ASP A 39 -6.22 -14.53 -6.74
N ILE A 40 -5.61 -14.06 -7.82
CA ILE A 40 -6.32 -13.39 -8.93
C ILE A 40 -7.33 -14.33 -9.61
N GLY A 41 -7.11 -15.64 -9.56
CA GLY A 41 -7.98 -16.64 -10.17
C GLY A 41 -9.36 -16.74 -9.53
N VAL A 42 -9.50 -16.32 -8.27
CA VAL A 42 -10.79 -16.36 -7.55
C VAL A 42 -11.55 -15.04 -7.57
N VAL A 43 -11.01 -14.01 -8.24
CA VAL A 43 -11.69 -12.71 -8.34
C VAL A 43 -12.96 -12.84 -9.17
N GLY A 44 -14.08 -12.37 -8.63
CA GLY A 44 -15.39 -12.40 -9.29
C GLY A 44 -15.51 -11.51 -10.53
N ASP A 45 -16.66 -11.57 -11.19
CA ASP A 45 -16.97 -10.76 -12.39
C ASP A 45 -17.89 -9.56 -12.09
N ASP A 46 -18.02 -9.18 -10.82
CA ASP A 46 -18.66 -7.94 -10.43
C ASP A 46 -17.88 -6.71 -10.95
N PRO A 47 -18.43 -5.49 -10.91
CA PRO A 47 -17.78 -4.32 -11.45
C PRO A 47 -16.38 -4.04 -10.87
N PHE A 48 -16.16 -4.31 -9.59
CA PHE A 48 -14.85 -4.14 -8.96
C PHE A 48 -13.88 -5.24 -9.42
N GLY A 49 -14.31 -6.50 -9.40
CA GLY A 49 -13.50 -7.63 -9.85
C GLY A 49 -13.05 -7.51 -11.30
N LYS A 50 -13.91 -7.00 -12.19
CA LYS A 50 -13.53 -6.69 -13.58
C LYS A 50 -12.43 -5.64 -13.66
N LEU A 51 -12.46 -4.61 -12.82
CA LEU A 51 -11.38 -3.61 -12.75
C LEU A 51 -10.10 -4.20 -12.19
N VAL A 52 -10.19 -5.06 -11.16
CA VAL A 52 -9.03 -5.76 -10.60
C VAL A 52 -8.35 -6.63 -11.67
N LYS A 53 -9.11 -7.45 -12.39
CA LYS A 53 -8.57 -8.30 -13.47
C LYS A 53 -7.93 -7.45 -14.58
N TYR A 54 -8.61 -6.40 -15.02
CA TYR A 54 -8.03 -5.50 -16.02
C TYR A 54 -6.79 -4.77 -15.51
N GLY A 55 -6.77 -4.36 -14.25
CA GLY A 55 -5.58 -3.77 -13.61
C GLY A 55 -4.42 -4.74 -13.53
N HIS A 56 -4.67 -6.01 -13.25
CA HIS A 56 -3.66 -7.07 -13.30
C HIS A 56 -3.08 -7.22 -14.71
N GLU A 57 -3.93 -7.27 -15.76
CA GLU A 57 -3.46 -7.33 -17.16
C GLU A 57 -2.63 -6.10 -17.54
N LEU A 58 -3.10 -4.90 -17.22
CA LEU A 58 -2.34 -3.67 -17.43
C LEU A 58 -0.97 -3.72 -16.73
N PHE A 59 -0.92 -4.27 -15.52
CA PHE A 59 0.29 -4.34 -14.71
C PHE A 59 1.31 -5.36 -15.23
N THR A 60 0.82 -6.52 -15.65
CA THR A 60 1.68 -7.65 -16.08
C THR A 60 2.02 -7.60 -17.56
N ASN A 61 1.19 -6.94 -18.38
CA ASN A 61 1.26 -6.96 -19.84
C ASN A 61 1.12 -5.55 -20.47
N THR A 62 1.64 -4.53 -19.79
CA THR A 62 1.46 -3.11 -20.13
C THR A 62 1.71 -2.80 -21.60
N ALA A 63 2.79 -3.35 -22.19
CA ALA A 63 3.16 -3.07 -23.59
C ALA A 63 2.10 -3.52 -24.60
N ASN A 64 1.44 -4.66 -24.34
CA ASN A 64 0.40 -5.20 -25.22
C ASN A 64 -0.98 -4.57 -24.96
N GLU A 65 -1.23 -4.12 -23.73
CA GLU A 65 -2.52 -3.54 -23.36
C GLU A 65 -2.65 -2.05 -23.72
N ILE A 66 -1.60 -1.27 -23.43
CA ILE A 66 -1.60 0.19 -23.58
C ILE A 66 -0.25 0.73 -24.09
N GLY A 67 0.61 -0.12 -24.64
CA GLY A 67 1.95 0.26 -25.06
C GLY A 67 2.20 0.10 -26.56
N PRO A 68 3.47 0.01 -26.99
CA PRO A 68 3.84 0.01 -28.40
C PRO A 68 3.28 -1.16 -29.22
N ALA A 69 2.93 -2.29 -28.59
CA ALA A 69 2.34 -3.45 -29.25
C ALA A 69 0.86 -3.25 -29.64
N VAL A 70 0.18 -2.24 -29.10
CA VAL A 70 -1.20 -1.94 -29.44
C VAL A 70 -1.27 -1.40 -30.87
N ALA A 71 -2.09 -2.00 -31.73
CA ALA A 71 -2.22 -1.59 -33.13
C ALA A 71 -2.74 -0.16 -33.27
N ASP A 72 -3.78 0.20 -32.49
CA ASP A 72 -4.35 1.55 -32.46
C ASP A 72 -3.45 2.51 -31.67
N VAL A 73 -2.72 3.34 -32.40
CA VAL A 73 -1.76 4.30 -31.81
C VAL A 73 -2.42 5.27 -30.81
N SER A 74 -3.70 5.60 -31.02
CA SER A 74 -4.42 6.51 -30.12
C SER A 74 -4.62 5.94 -28.71
N LYS A 75 -4.56 4.62 -28.57
CA LYS A 75 -4.68 3.88 -27.31
C LYS A 75 -3.33 3.63 -26.61
N ARG A 76 -2.24 4.02 -27.23
CA ARG A 76 -0.90 3.87 -26.64
C ARG A 76 -0.69 4.91 -25.56
N LEU A 77 -0.56 4.45 -24.32
CA LEU A 77 -0.34 5.28 -23.13
C LEU A 77 1.06 5.08 -22.57
N ALA A 78 1.67 3.90 -22.77
CA ALA A 78 3.06 3.61 -22.48
C ALA A 78 3.91 3.71 -23.75
N GLY A 79 5.15 4.18 -23.62
CA GLY A 79 6.03 4.51 -24.74
C GLY A 79 7.17 3.51 -24.98
N ASN A 80 7.31 2.47 -24.14
CA ASN A 80 8.31 1.42 -24.29
C ASN A 80 7.68 0.03 -24.04
N ASN A 81 8.47 -1.02 -24.18
CA ASN A 81 8.04 -2.41 -24.06
C ASN A 81 8.09 -2.95 -22.61
N LEU A 82 8.28 -2.10 -21.60
CA LEU A 82 8.28 -2.51 -20.21
C LEU A 82 6.84 -2.63 -19.68
N ALA A 83 6.65 -3.62 -18.81
CA ALA A 83 5.48 -3.73 -17.96
C ALA A 83 5.84 -3.35 -16.51
N CYS A 84 4.85 -2.98 -15.70
CA CYS A 84 5.06 -2.65 -14.29
C CYS A 84 5.75 -3.81 -13.55
N GLN A 85 5.39 -5.05 -13.86
CA GLN A 85 6.00 -6.23 -13.26
C GLN A 85 7.48 -6.43 -13.60
N ASN A 86 8.07 -5.75 -14.61
CA ASN A 86 9.50 -5.85 -14.86
C ASN A 86 10.35 -5.25 -13.72
N CYS A 87 9.78 -4.30 -12.97
CA CYS A 87 10.40 -3.75 -11.77
C CYS A 87 9.75 -4.30 -10.49
N HIS A 88 8.43 -4.51 -10.50
CA HIS A 88 7.64 -5.02 -9.38
C HIS A 88 7.32 -6.50 -9.63
N LEU A 89 8.31 -7.36 -9.38
CA LEU A 89 8.27 -8.76 -9.81
C LEU A 89 7.05 -9.53 -9.28
N HIS A 90 6.68 -10.59 -10.01
CA HIS A 90 5.54 -11.47 -9.72
C HIS A 90 4.25 -10.67 -9.50
N ALA A 91 3.91 -9.82 -10.50
CA ALA A 91 2.72 -8.98 -10.42
C ALA A 91 2.68 -8.06 -9.17
N GLY A 92 3.86 -7.66 -8.65
CA GLY A 92 3.98 -6.80 -7.48
C GLY A 92 3.94 -7.53 -6.14
N THR A 93 4.08 -8.85 -6.11
CA THR A 93 4.00 -9.64 -4.87
C THR A 93 5.35 -10.13 -4.34
N GLN A 94 6.41 -10.09 -5.16
CA GLN A 94 7.71 -10.67 -4.79
C GLN A 94 8.37 -9.86 -3.67
N PRO A 95 8.60 -10.44 -2.49
CA PRO A 95 9.35 -9.77 -1.43
C PRO A 95 10.76 -9.38 -1.91
N TYR A 96 11.28 -8.25 -1.42
CA TYR A 96 12.59 -7.69 -1.73
C TYR A 96 12.79 -7.29 -3.21
N ALA A 97 11.75 -7.34 -4.02
CA ALA A 97 11.74 -6.89 -5.41
C ALA A 97 10.72 -5.78 -5.64
N MET A 98 10.73 -4.78 -4.76
CA MET A 98 9.80 -3.65 -4.74
C MET A 98 8.32 -4.09 -4.78
N PRO A 99 7.87 -4.97 -3.87
CA PRO A 99 6.48 -5.40 -3.84
C PRO A 99 5.54 -4.20 -3.64
N LEU A 100 4.33 -4.34 -4.17
CA LEU A 100 3.26 -3.35 -4.01
C LEU A 100 2.15 -3.84 -3.08
N THR A 101 2.35 -4.98 -2.42
CA THR A 101 1.51 -5.46 -1.34
C THR A 101 1.42 -4.40 -0.25
N GLY A 102 0.20 -4.03 0.15
CA GLY A 102 -0.04 -3.01 1.18
C GLY A 102 0.19 -1.56 0.73
N VAL A 103 0.54 -1.32 -0.54
CA VAL A 103 0.82 0.04 -1.04
C VAL A 103 -0.39 0.98 -0.92
N TRP A 104 -1.60 0.43 -1.01
CA TRP A 104 -2.83 1.21 -0.87
C TRP A 104 -2.90 1.98 0.45
N GLY A 105 -2.57 1.33 1.56
CA GLY A 105 -2.59 1.92 2.90
C GLY A 105 -1.39 2.83 3.21
N GLN A 106 -0.49 3.09 2.26
CA GLN A 106 0.67 3.95 2.43
C GLN A 106 0.47 5.35 1.83
N PHE A 107 -0.59 5.56 1.08
CA PHE A 107 -0.91 6.86 0.46
C PHE A 107 -2.14 7.50 1.13
N PRO A 108 -2.21 8.86 1.17
CA PRO A 108 -1.23 9.81 0.63
C PRO A 108 0.06 9.86 1.47
N GLN A 109 1.21 10.13 0.82
CA GLN A 109 2.48 10.26 1.53
C GLN A 109 3.36 11.38 0.92
N TYR A 110 4.24 11.97 1.76
CA TYR A 110 5.23 12.92 1.27
C TYR A 110 6.31 12.21 0.44
N ARG A 111 6.59 12.74 -0.74
CA ARG A 111 7.61 12.23 -1.66
C ARG A 111 8.72 13.27 -1.81
N ALA A 112 9.87 13.00 -1.20
CA ALA A 112 10.99 13.94 -1.19
C ALA A 112 11.49 14.30 -2.60
N ARG A 113 11.41 13.39 -3.55
CA ARG A 113 11.82 13.61 -4.94
C ARG A 113 10.93 14.62 -5.66
N GLU A 114 9.65 14.57 -5.41
CA GLU A 114 8.63 15.45 -5.98
C GLU A 114 8.43 16.72 -5.13
N GLY A 115 8.87 16.70 -3.88
CA GLY A 115 8.76 17.81 -2.94
C GLY A 115 7.33 18.08 -2.45
N MET A 116 6.42 17.09 -2.59
CA MET A 116 4.99 17.24 -2.27
C MET A 116 4.39 15.98 -1.67
N VAL A 117 3.17 16.11 -1.14
CA VAL A 117 2.34 14.96 -0.75
C VAL A 117 1.63 14.46 -2.01
N GLU A 118 1.87 13.20 -2.36
CA GLU A 118 1.24 12.53 -3.50
C GLU A 118 0.15 11.56 -3.03
N ILE A 119 -0.88 11.40 -3.86
CA ILE A 119 -1.81 10.27 -3.81
C ILE A 119 -1.26 9.10 -4.65
N LEU A 120 -1.84 7.91 -4.49
CA LEU A 120 -1.36 6.72 -5.19
C LEU A 120 -1.42 6.88 -6.73
N GLU A 121 -2.46 7.52 -7.25
CA GLU A 121 -2.65 7.76 -8.67
C GLU A 121 -1.56 8.67 -9.27
N GLU A 122 -1.13 9.68 -8.54
CA GLU A 122 0.00 10.54 -8.95
C GLU A 122 1.29 9.74 -8.97
N ARG A 123 1.49 8.85 -7.99
CA ARG A 123 2.64 7.96 -7.96
C ARG A 123 2.64 6.97 -9.14
N ILE A 124 1.46 6.43 -9.53
CA ILE A 124 1.31 5.61 -10.74
C ILE A 124 1.69 6.43 -11.97
N ASN A 125 1.21 7.66 -12.10
CA ASN A 125 1.54 8.54 -13.21
C ASN A 125 3.04 8.85 -13.27
N GLY A 126 3.71 9.03 -12.14
CA GLY A 126 5.15 9.15 -12.10
C GLY A 126 5.89 7.94 -12.72
N CYS A 127 5.34 6.72 -12.59
CA CYS A 127 5.89 5.54 -13.27
C CYS A 127 5.51 5.52 -14.75
N MET A 128 4.30 5.89 -15.12
CA MET A 128 3.86 5.97 -16.51
C MET A 128 4.76 6.89 -17.33
N GLU A 129 5.09 8.06 -16.80
CA GLU A 129 5.91 9.04 -17.51
C GLU A 129 7.40 8.67 -17.53
N ARG A 130 7.93 8.20 -16.39
CA ARG A 130 9.38 7.94 -16.26
C ARG A 130 9.79 6.52 -16.64
N SER A 131 9.14 5.50 -16.05
CA SER A 131 9.59 4.11 -16.20
C SER A 131 9.16 3.51 -17.52
N VAL A 132 7.92 3.72 -17.93
CA VAL A 132 7.40 3.19 -19.19
C VAL A 132 7.41 4.22 -20.31
N ASN A 133 8.04 5.39 -20.11
CA ASN A 133 8.24 6.45 -21.10
C ASN A 133 6.95 6.83 -21.85
N GLY A 134 5.88 6.86 -21.14
CA GLY A 134 4.53 7.13 -21.66
C GLY A 134 4.02 8.50 -21.28
N ARG A 135 2.72 8.59 -21.05
CA ARG A 135 2.03 9.81 -20.62
C ARG A 135 1.19 9.56 -19.38
N ALA A 136 0.94 10.61 -18.60
CA ALA A 136 0.05 10.53 -17.46
C ALA A 136 -1.34 10.06 -17.86
N LEU A 137 -1.91 9.16 -17.08
CA LEU A 137 -3.30 8.73 -17.19
C LEU A 137 -4.19 9.78 -16.54
N ALA A 138 -5.31 10.10 -17.16
CA ALA A 138 -6.32 10.90 -16.48
C ALA A 138 -6.81 10.16 -15.22
N LEU A 139 -6.95 10.87 -14.09
CA LEU A 139 -7.30 10.25 -12.80
C LEU A 139 -8.60 9.45 -12.85
N GLN A 140 -9.54 9.86 -13.72
CA GLN A 140 -10.82 9.19 -13.89
C GLN A 140 -10.85 8.22 -15.08
N SER A 141 -9.69 7.96 -15.73
CA SER A 141 -9.65 7.01 -16.85
C SER A 141 -9.93 5.58 -16.36
N ARG A 142 -10.34 4.73 -17.28
CA ARG A 142 -10.56 3.30 -17.01
C ARG A 142 -9.28 2.63 -16.55
N GLU A 143 -8.17 2.97 -17.17
CA GLU A 143 -6.84 2.43 -16.90
C GLU A 143 -6.38 2.80 -15.49
N MET A 144 -6.53 4.07 -15.08
CA MET A 144 -6.17 4.51 -13.74
C MET A 144 -7.02 3.80 -12.68
N ARG A 145 -8.35 3.73 -12.89
CA ARG A 145 -9.23 3.00 -11.97
C ARG A 145 -8.86 1.52 -11.88
N ALA A 146 -8.45 0.91 -12.99
CA ALA A 146 -8.04 -0.48 -13.01
C ALA A 146 -6.74 -0.69 -12.21
N PHE A 147 -5.71 0.14 -12.41
CA PHE A 147 -4.49 0.11 -11.60
C PHE A 147 -4.78 0.30 -10.12
N SER A 148 -5.55 1.33 -9.75
CA SER A 148 -5.91 1.59 -8.35
C SER A 148 -6.72 0.45 -7.74
N SER A 149 -7.65 -0.14 -8.50
CA SER A 149 -8.43 -1.30 -8.03
C SER A 149 -7.57 -2.53 -7.82
N TYR A 150 -6.62 -2.81 -8.72
CA TYR A 150 -5.69 -3.90 -8.57
C TYR A 150 -4.78 -3.73 -7.34
N LEU A 151 -4.19 -2.55 -7.16
CA LEU A 151 -3.31 -2.26 -6.02
C LEU A 151 -4.07 -2.26 -4.68
N ARG A 152 -5.32 -1.82 -4.67
CA ARG A 152 -6.19 -1.94 -3.50
C ARG A 152 -6.47 -3.41 -3.17
N TRP A 153 -6.85 -4.20 -4.17
CA TRP A 153 -7.11 -5.62 -4.01
C TRP A 153 -5.85 -6.37 -3.54
N LEU A 154 -4.68 -6.07 -4.12
CA LEU A 154 -3.40 -6.63 -3.72
C LEU A 154 -3.02 -6.31 -2.26
N SER A 155 -3.58 -5.24 -1.71
CA SER A 155 -3.40 -4.82 -0.32
C SER A 155 -4.42 -5.44 0.65
N THR A 156 -5.28 -6.34 0.18
CA THR A 156 -6.29 -7.01 1.02
C THR A 156 -5.63 -7.74 2.18
N GLY A 157 -6.11 -7.48 3.39
CA GLY A 157 -5.58 -8.10 4.62
C GLY A 157 -4.33 -7.42 5.19
N VAL A 158 -3.81 -6.38 4.53
CA VAL A 158 -2.71 -5.57 5.05
C VAL A 158 -3.30 -4.31 5.70
N PRO A 159 -3.11 -4.08 7.02
CA PRO A 159 -3.59 -2.86 7.67
C PRO A 159 -2.93 -1.60 7.11
N ASP A 160 -3.67 -0.50 7.07
CA ASP A 160 -3.14 0.79 6.66
C ASP A 160 -1.97 1.22 7.56
N GLY A 161 -0.90 1.69 6.94
CA GLY A 161 0.31 2.10 7.64
C GLY A 161 1.15 0.96 8.25
N ALA A 162 0.83 -0.31 7.98
CA ALA A 162 1.61 -1.44 8.46
C ALA A 162 3.07 -1.35 7.98
N LYS A 163 4.00 -1.71 8.87
CA LYS A 163 5.39 -1.91 8.50
C LYS A 163 5.54 -3.27 7.83
N LEU A 164 6.15 -3.30 6.65
CA LEU A 164 6.27 -4.50 5.84
C LEU A 164 7.75 -4.88 5.71
N LEU A 165 8.13 -6.01 6.29
CA LEU A 165 9.43 -6.62 6.02
C LEU A 165 9.40 -7.24 4.60
N GLY A 166 10.43 -6.97 3.81
CA GLY A 166 10.46 -7.36 2.41
C GLY A 166 9.89 -6.32 1.44
N ALA A 167 9.35 -5.19 1.94
CA ALA A 167 9.09 -4.02 1.11
C ALA A 167 10.41 -3.40 0.61
N GLY A 168 10.41 -2.82 -0.59
CA GLY A 168 11.61 -2.24 -1.19
C GLY A 168 12.54 -3.29 -1.82
N THR A 169 13.83 -3.08 -1.74
CA THR A 169 14.87 -3.97 -2.25
C THR A 169 15.69 -4.57 -1.11
N LEU A 170 16.51 -5.59 -1.40
CA LEU A 170 17.44 -6.15 -0.40
C LEU A 170 18.44 -5.10 0.11
N GLN A 171 18.81 -4.13 -0.71
CA GLN A 171 19.72 -3.04 -0.33
C GLN A 171 19.06 -2.09 0.69
N ASP A 172 17.75 -1.86 0.56
CA ASP A 172 17.02 -0.98 1.48
C ASP A 172 16.94 -1.55 2.89
N GLN A 173 17.00 -2.88 3.03
CA GLN A 173 16.95 -3.55 4.33
C GLN A 173 18.26 -3.39 5.15
N GLY A 174 19.38 -3.13 4.47
CA GLY A 174 20.67 -2.88 5.12
C GLY A 174 20.87 -1.43 5.58
N ALA A 175 20.14 -0.48 5.02
CA ALA A 175 20.27 0.94 5.35
C ALA A 175 19.59 1.34 6.68
N GLY A 176 18.74 0.49 7.23
CA GLY A 176 17.95 0.75 8.46
C GLY A 176 18.67 0.44 9.79
N THR A 177 19.90 -0.08 9.76
CA THR A 177 20.64 -0.48 10.98
C THR A 177 21.81 0.43 11.34
N ALA A 178 22.01 1.53 10.63
CA ALA A 178 23.04 2.53 10.94
C ALA A 178 22.38 3.86 11.31
N GLY A 179 21.82 3.96 12.54
CA GLY A 179 21.25 5.16 13.10
C GLY A 179 21.13 5.04 14.61
#